data_d6b4e6a0d6ff1fe90bcfdbb63b413bfd
#
_entry.id   d6b4e6a0d6ff1fe90bcfdbb63b413bfd
#
_cell.length_a   1.000
_cell.length_b   1.000
_cell.length_c   1.000
_cell.angle_alpha   90.00
_cell.angle_beta   90.00
_cell.angle_gamma   90.00
#
_symmetry.space_group_name_H-M   'P 1'
#
loop_
_entity.id
_entity.type
_entity.pdbx_description
1 polymer ?
#
loop_
_entity_poly.entity_id
_entity_poly.type
_entity_poly.pdbx_seq_one_letter_code
_entity_poly.pdbx_strand_id
1 'polypeptide(L)'
;MHYVDGFVAAVPTANRDAYKKYSEGFAAIFKEAGVLHYVETWGVDVPEGKLTSFPMAVQCKPDETVVFSWMTWPSKEVRDAAWDQLMKDPRFDPAVTPMPFDGKRMIFGGFEVLVNR
;
A
#
# COMPACT_ATOMS: atom_id res chain seq x y z
N MET A 1 -20.88 -3.78 -4.94
CA MET A 1 -19.86 -4.78 -4.56
C MET A 1 -18.55 -4.07 -4.27
N HIS A 2 -17.91 -4.44 -3.19
CA HIS A 2 -16.66 -3.78 -2.77
C HIS A 2 -15.48 -4.17 -3.66
N TYR A 3 -14.54 -3.26 -3.75
CA TYR A 3 -13.32 -3.43 -4.51
C TYR A 3 -12.13 -3.13 -3.61
N VAL A 4 -11.02 -3.84 -3.79
CA VAL A 4 -9.86 -3.73 -2.90
C VAL A 4 -8.60 -3.47 -3.71
N ASP A 5 -7.83 -2.46 -3.31
CA ASP A 5 -6.44 -2.31 -3.74
C ASP A 5 -5.54 -2.96 -2.69
N GLY A 6 -4.64 -3.83 -3.14
CA GLY A 6 -3.66 -4.48 -2.26
C GLY A 6 -2.25 -4.08 -2.62
N PHE A 7 -1.39 -3.96 -1.62
CA PHE A 7 0.00 -3.54 -1.78
C PHE A 7 0.92 -4.39 -0.92
N VAL A 8 2.10 -4.68 -1.45
CA VAL A 8 3.20 -5.27 -0.66
C VAL A 8 4.45 -4.47 -0.98
N ALA A 9 5.21 -4.12 0.03
CA ALA A 9 6.45 -3.36 -0.14
C ALA A 9 7.48 -3.78 0.90
N ALA A 10 8.76 -3.48 0.60
CA ALA A 10 9.85 -3.67 1.53
C ALA A 10 10.26 -2.30 2.05
N VAL A 11 10.21 -2.11 3.36
CA VAL A 11 10.52 -0.83 4.01
C VAL A 11 11.75 -1.02 4.90
N PRO A 12 12.76 -0.14 4.82
CA PRO A 12 13.86 -0.22 5.77
C PRO A 12 13.31 -0.26 7.19
N THR A 13 13.75 -1.24 7.97
CA THR A 13 13.21 -1.46 9.32
C THR A 13 13.37 -0.22 10.20
N ALA A 14 14.45 0.52 9.99
CA ALA A 14 14.72 1.77 10.71
C ALA A 14 13.72 2.88 10.34
N ASN A 15 12.98 2.75 9.23
CA ASN A 15 12.03 3.75 8.76
C ASN A 15 10.60 3.47 9.19
N ARG A 16 10.39 2.61 10.19
CA ARG A 16 9.03 2.25 10.63
C ARG A 16 8.18 3.48 10.97
N ASP A 17 8.72 4.38 11.78
CA ASP A 17 7.96 5.56 12.22
C ASP A 17 7.73 6.53 11.04
N ALA A 18 8.72 6.70 10.19
CA ALA A 18 8.60 7.52 8.99
C ALA A 18 7.55 6.96 8.04
N TYR A 19 7.52 5.63 7.88
CA TYR A 19 6.53 4.95 7.05
C TYR A 19 5.11 5.11 7.61
N LYS A 20 4.97 4.97 8.92
CA LYS A 20 3.68 5.17 9.59
C LYS A 20 3.14 6.58 9.34
N LYS A 21 3.99 7.58 9.53
CA LYS A 21 3.61 8.98 9.32
C LYS A 21 3.24 9.26 7.86
N TYR A 22 4.04 8.74 6.93
CA TYR A 22 3.79 8.83 5.49
C TYR A 22 2.42 8.24 5.15
N SER A 23 2.14 7.04 5.66
CA SER A 23 0.88 6.33 5.40
C SER A 23 -0.32 7.05 6.02
N GLU A 24 -0.17 7.62 7.21
CA GLU A 24 -1.24 8.40 7.84
C GLU A 24 -1.63 9.61 6.97
N GLY A 25 -0.64 10.26 6.37
CA GLY A 25 -0.90 11.38 5.45
C GLY A 25 -1.70 10.95 4.23
N PHE A 26 -1.32 9.84 3.61
CA PHE A 26 -2.05 9.33 2.46
C PHE A 26 -3.41 8.76 2.82
N ALA A 27 -3.56 8.16 3.99
CA ALA A 27 -4.86 7.68 4.46
C ALA A 27 -5.89 8.81 4.47
N ALA A 28 -5.51 9.99 4.92
CA ALA A 28 -6.40 11.16 4.94
C ALA A 28 -6.80 11.56 3.52
N ILE A 29 -5.85 11.54 2.58
CA ILE A 29 -6.11 11.90 1.18
C ILE A 29 -7.05 10.88 0.52
N PHE A 30 -6.82 9.59 0.74
CA PHE A 30 -7.67 8.54 0.18
C PHE A 30 -9.08 8.58 0.78
N LYS A 31 -9.21 8.95 2.04
CA LYS A 31 -10.51 9.14 2.67
C LYS A 31 -11.32 10.23 1.98
N GLU A 32 -10.69 11.34 1.64
CA GLU A 32 -11.33 12.41 0.87
C GLU A 32 -11.83 11.89 -0.48
N ALA A 33 -11.10 10.96 -1.09
CA ALA A 33 -11.41 10.42 -2.41
C ALA A 33 -12.46 9.31 -2.38
N GLY A 34 -12.91 8.86 -1.21
CA GLY A 34 -14.00 7.89 -1.09
C GLY A 34 -13.61 6.49 -0.63
N VAL A 35 -12.37 6.28 -0.16
CA VAL A 35 -11.98 4.98 0.39
C VAL A 35 -12.79 4.69 1.67
N LEU A 36 -13.22 3.44 1.82
CA LEU A 36 -13.97 3.01 3.01
C LEU A 36 -13.02 2.66 4.15
N HIS A 37 -11.98 1.88 3.86
CA HIS A 37 -10.98 1.46 4.83
C HIS A 37 -9.60 1.56 4.20
N TYR A 38 -8.66 2.06 4.97
CA TYR A 38 -7.25 2.14 4.60
C TYR A 38 -6.46 1.50 5.72
N VAL A 39 -5.77 0.40 5.45
CA VAL A 39 -5.08 -0.38 6.47
C VAL A 39 -3.64 -0.62 6.06
N GLU A 40 -2.71 -0.25 6.94
CA GLU A 40 -1.29 -0.54 6.79
C GLU A 40 -0.86 -1.51 7.88
N THR A 41 -0.07 -2.51 7.52
CA THR A 41 0.45 -3.48 8.48
C THR A 41 1.96 -3.59 8.38
N TRP A 42 2.57 -4.13 9.43
CA TRP A 42 4.01 -4.27 9.57
C TRP A 42 4.36 -5.74 9.79
N GLY A 43 5.22 -6.30 8.96
CA GLY A 43 5.57 -7.71 9.02
C GLY A 43 6.21 -8.09 10.35
N VAL A 44 5.67 -9.15 10.98
CA VAL A 44 6.17 -9.66 12.25
C VAL A 44 6.52 -11.14 12.14
N ASP A 45 5.67 -11.90 11.47
CA ASP A 45 5.84 -13.35 11.30
C ASP A 45 5.62 -13.69 9.82
N VAL A 46 6.64 -13.40 9.01
CA VAL A 46 6.56 -13.57 7.55
C VAL A 46 7.64 -14.55 7.12
N PRO A 47 7.26 -15.80 6.75
CA PRO A 47 8.23 -16.81 6.34
C PRO A 47 8.96 -16.40 5.05
N GLU A 48 10.23 -16.78 4.97
CA GLU A 48 11.03 -16.53 3.76
C GLU A 48 10.60 -17.40 2.57
N GLY A 49 9.95 -18.54 2.87
CA GLY A 49 9.48 -19.44 1.83
C GLY A 49 10.59 -20.17 1.10
N LYS A 50 10.21 -20.94 0.08
CA LYS A 50 11.14 -21.67 -0.78
C LYS A 50 10.94 -21.30 -2.25
N LEU A 51 9.73 -21.49 -2.78
CA LEU A 51 9.42 -21.11 -4.16
C LEU A 51 9.14 -19.63 -4.27
N THR A 52 8.36 -19.10 -3.35
CA THR A 52 8.05 -17.69 -3.28
C THR A 52 7.58 -17.33 -1.88
N SER A 53 7.44 -16.05 -1.62
CA SER A 53 7.02 -15.51 -0.31
C SER A 53 6.75 -14.02 -0.47
N PHE A 54 6.22 -13.40 0.57
CA PHE A 54 6.12 -11.94 0.60
C PHE A 54 7.50 -11.28 0.45
N PRO A 55 8.54 -11.71 1.19
CA PRO A 55 9.86 -11.11 1.01
C PRO A 55 10.42 -11.29 -0.40
N MET A 56 10.29 -12.47 -0.98
CA MET A 56 10.78 -12.72 -2.35
C MET A 56 10.08 -11.85 -3.38
N ALA A 57 8.77 -11.67 -3.22
CA ALA A 57 7.97 -10.90 -4.17
C ALA A 57 8.42 -9.44 -4.29
N VAL A 58 8.97 -8.87 -3.22
CA VAL A 58 9.42 -7.48 -3.19
C VAL A 58 10.93 -7.35 -3.04
N GLN A 59 11.67 -8.44 -3.23
CA GLN A 59 13.14 -8.47 -3.12
C GLN A 59 13.62 -7.83 -1.81
N CYS A 60 13.01 -8.24 -0.71
CA CYS A 60 13.26 -7.67 0.61
C CYS A 60 14.69 -7.95 1.06
N LYS A 61 15.39 -6.90 1.48
CA LYS A 61 16.77 -7.00 1.99
C LYS A 61 16.76 -7.33 3.48
N PRO A 62 17.92 -7.81 4.03
CA PRO A 62 17.99 -8.19 5.46
C PRO A 62 17.65 -7.06 6.43
N ASP A 63 17.89 -5.81 6.07
CA ASP A 63 17.59 -4.63 6.90
C ASP A 63 16.21 -4.04 6.62
N GLU A 64 15.38 -4.76 5.88
CA GLU A 64 14.03 -4.30 5.51
C GLU A 64 12.97 -5.20 6.11
N THR A 65 11.77 -4.64 6.26
CA THR A 65 10.58 -5.35 6.73
C THR A 65 9.50 -5.28 5.66
N VAL A 66 8.83 -6.40 5.42
CA VAL A 66 7.70 -6.44 4.49
C VAL A 66 6.49 -5.79 5.13
N VAL A 67 5.81 -4.95 4.37
CA VAL A 67 4.51 -4.38 4.75
C VAL A 67 3.45 -4.89 3.79
N PHE A 68 2.27 -5.13 4.31
CA PHE A 68 1.09 -5.55 3.56
C PHE A 68 -0.02 -4.59 3.89
N SER A 69 -0.62 -4.00 2.86
CA SER A 69 -1.64 -2.98 3.06
C SER A 69 -2.77 -3.14 2.06
N TRP A 70 -3.93 -2.60 2.42
CA TRP A 70 -5.07 -2.64 1.51
C TRP A 70 -5.97 -1.43 1.73
N MET A 71 -6.72 -1.13 0.67
CA MET A 71 -7.77 -0.11 0.69
C MET A 71 -9.06 -0.73 0.16
N THR A 72 -10.18 -0.47 0.83
CA THR A 72 -11.48 -0.94 0.40
C THR A 72 -12.29 0.22 -0.16
N TRP A 73 -12.85 0.02 -1.34
CA TRP A 73 -13.66 1.00 -2.06
C TRP A 73 -15.10 0.53 -2.19
N PRO A 74 -16.07 1.46 -2.30
CA PRO A 74 -17.47 1.08 -2.57
C PRO A 74 -17.63 0.31 -3.88
N SER A 75 -16.84 0.68 -4.90
CA SER A 75 -16.90 0.06 -6.22
C SER A 75 -15.61 0.33 -6.99
N LYS A 76 -15.41 -0.41 -8.08
CA LYS A 76 -14.29 -0.17 -9.00
C LYS A 76 -14.38 1.21 -9.63
N GLU A 77 -15.58 1.66 -9.95
CA GLU A 77 -15.81 2.97 -10.59
C GLU A 77 -15.35 4.12 -9.68
N VAL A 78 -15.68 4.06 -8.40
CA VAL A 78 -15.24 5.06 -7.41
C VAL A 78 -13.72 5.01 -7.27
N ARG A 79 -13.15 3.82 -7.21
CA ARG A 79 -11.70 3.60 -7.11
C ARG A 79 -10.98 4.18 -8.32
N ASP A 80 -11.45 3.87 -9.54
CA ASP A 80 -10.80 4.33 -10.77
C ASP A 80 -10.84 5.85 -10.87
N ALA A 81 -11.98 6.47 -10.56
CA ALA A 81 -12.12 7.92 -10.58
C ALA A 81 -11.21 8.58 -9.55
N ALA A 82 -11.09 7.99 -8.36
CA ALA A 82 -10.22 8.49 -7.29
C ALA A 82 -8.75 8.46 -7.71
N TRP A 83 -8.28 7.33 -8.23
CA TRP A 83 -6.90 7.22 -8.70
C TRP A 83 -6.59 8.20 -9.82
N ASP A 84 -7.51 8.36 -10.77
CA ASP A 84 -7.36 9.28 -11.89
C ASP A 84 -7.15 10.71 -11.40
N GLN A 85 -7.94 11.12 -10.40
CA GLN A 85 -7.84 12.44 -9.79
C GLN A 85 -6.57 12.59 -8.94
N LEU A 86 -6.25 11.57 -8.13
CA LEU A 86 -5.13 11.61 -7.21
C LEU A 86 -3.77 11.60 -7.93
N MET A 87 -3.68 10.93 -9.07
CA MET A 87 -2.44 10.94 -9.87
C MET A 87 -2.07 12.35 -10.36
N LYS A 88 -3.03 13.26 -10.37
CA LYS A 88 -2.81 14.67 -10.74
C LYS A 88 -2.58 15.55 -9.51
N ASP A 89 -2.71 15.00 -8.31
CA ASP A 89 -2.57 15.75 -7.06
C ASP A 89 -1.09 15.92 -6.73
N PRO A 90 -0.62 17.16 -6.50
CA PRO A 90 0.79 17.40 -6.16
C PRO A 90 1.27 16.65 -4.92
N ARG A 91 0.36 16.31 -3.99
CA ARG A 91 0.71 15.56 -2.78
C ARG A 91 1.21 14.15 -3.08
N PHE A 92 0.91 13.61 -4.28
CA PHE A 92 1.38 12.29 -4.73
C PHE A 92 2.73 12.34 -5.43
N ASP A 93 3.26 13.54 -5.69
CA ASP A 93 4.57 13.68 -6.32
C ASP A 93 5.67 13.32 -5.30
N PRO A 94 6.52 12.31 -5.60
CA PRO A 94 7.62 11.95 -4.70
C PRO A 94 8.59 13.11 -4.42
N ALA A 95 8.66 14.11 -5.29
CA ALA A 95 9.45 15.31 -5.05
C ALA A 95 8.86 16.18 -3.95
N VAL A 96 7.53 16.12 -3.75
CA VAL A 96 6.81 16.87 -2.71
C VAL A 96 6.73 16.04 -1.43
N THR A 97 6.40 14.75 -1.58
CA THR A 97 6.23 13.82 -0.46
C THR A 97 7.12 12.60 -0.71
N PRO A 98 8.39 12.64 -0.26
CA PRO A 98 9.33 11.53 -0.51
C PRO A 98 8.86 10.23 0.13
N MET A 99 9.05 9.12 -0.58
CA MET A 99 8.75 7.79 -0.07
C MET A 99 9.85 7.33 0.89
N PRO A 100 9.51 6.83 2.09
CA PRO A 100 10.51 6.29 3.02
C PRO A 100 10.92 4.84 2.68
N PHE A 101 10.71 4.42 1.44
CA PHE A 101 11.03 3.08 0.95
C PHE A 101 11.20 3.12 -0.57
N ASP A 102 11.72 2.01 -1.13
CA ASP A 102 11.91 1.89 -2.58
C ASP A 102 10.60 1.50 -3.28
N GLY A 103 9.93 2.49 -3.85
CA GLY A 103 8.66 2.28 -4.56
C GLY A 103 8.76 1.41 -5.80
N LYS A 104 9.96 1.23 -6.36
CA LYS A 104 10.15 0.40 -7.57
C LYS A 104 9.97 -1.09 -7.29
N ARG A 105 10.15 -1.51 -6.03
CA ARG A 105 9.97 -2.91 -5.63
C ARG A 105 8.61 -3.19 -5.04
N MET A 106 7.76 -2.18 -4.92
CA MET A 106 6.39 -2.36 -4.44
C MET A 106 5.57 -3.07 -5.49
N ILE A 107 4.80 -4.06 -5.07
CA ILE A 107 3.80 -4.70 -5.93
C ILE A 107 2.41 -4.26 -5.48
N PHE A 108 1.49 -4.16 -6.44
CA PHE A 108 0.13 -3.69 -6.13
C PHE A 108 -0.84 -4.17 -7.22
N GLY A 109 -2.11 -4.13 -6.88
CA GLY A 109 -3.15 -4.49 -7.84
C GLY A 109 -4.54 -4.28 -7.27
N GLY A 110 -5.53 -4.30 -8.15
CA GLY A 110 -6.93 -4.16 -7.79
C GLY A 110 -7.64 -5.50 -7.87
N PHE A 111 -8.51 -5.76 -6.90
CA PHE A 111 -9.15 -7.06 -6.73
C PHE A 111 -10.64 -6.88 -6.45
N GLU A 112 -11.43 -7.70 -7.11
CA GLU A 112 -12.86 -7.80 -6.88
C GLU A 112 -13.09 -8.70 -5.67
N VAL A 113 -13.95 -8.27 -4.73
CA VAL A 113 -14.26 -9.08 -3.55
C VAL A 113 -15.20 -10.22 -3.96
N LEU A 114 -14.79 -11.45 -3.71
CA LEU A 114 -15.61 -12.64 -3.99
C LEU A 114 -16.38 -13.11 -2.76
N VAL A 115 -15.76 -13.04 -1.60
CA VAL A 115 -16.37 -13.47 -0.33
C VAL A 115 -16.08 -12.43 0.73
N ASN A 116 -17.13 -11.98 1.39
CA ASN A 116 -17.03 -11.05 2.52
C ASN A 116 -18.08 -11.46 3.55
N ARG A 117 -17.63 -12.03 4.66
CA ARG A 117 -18.52 -12.52 5.73
C ARG A 117 -18.35 -11.78 7.03
#